data_5edf207cd18f5ee5c393ff6db7666086
#
_entry.id   5edf207cd18f5ee5c393ff6db7666086
#
_cell.length_a   1.000
_cell.length_b   1.000
_cell.length_c   1.000
_cell.angle_alpha   90.00
_cell.angle_beta   90.00
_cell.angle_gamma   90.00
#
_symmetry.space_group_name_H-M   'P 1'
#
loop_
_entity.id
_entity.type
_entity.pdbx_description
1 polymer ?
#
loop_
_entity_poly.entity_id
_entity_poly.type
_entity_poly.pdbx_seq_one_letter_code
_entity_poly.pdbx_strand_id
1 'polypeptide(L)'
;MRTERAELPFSWYFLAAAAVSLITSAIHVVAGTPEIMAPLLASTLPPVVKGVFDVMWHQITALLLLGSGASLVAAARPAWRLPVAVLIGGQFALISVLFITLGAMWFSSPWPMPQWVLFGAMTVLLLIGYRRGAA
;
A
#
# COMPACT_ATOMS: atom_id res chain seq x y z
N MET A 1 26.05 -21.57 27.70
CA MET A 1 24.80 -20.88 28.03
C MET A 1 24.14 -20.46 26.71
N ARG A 2 23.09 -21.16 26.27
CA ARG A 2 22.22 -20.67 25.17
C ARG A 2 21.30 -19.62 25.80
N THR A 3 21.51 -18.36 25.47
CA THR A 3 20.52 -17.32 25.73
C THR A 3 19.28 -17.68 24.91
N GLU A 4 18.22 -18.12 25.56
CA GLU A 4 16.89 -18.22 24.97
C GLU A 4 16.55 -16.81 24.44
N ARG A 5 16.63 -16.63 23.12
CA ARG A 5 16.07 -15.44 22.49
C ARG A 5 14.56 -15.58 22.68
N ALA A 6 13.97 -14.76 23.52
CA ALA A 6 12.53 -14.63 23.63
C ALA A 6 12.00 -14.38 22.20
N GLU A 7 11.24 -15.34 21.68
CA GLU A 7 10.61 -15.18 20.36
C GLU A 7 9.64 -14.01 20.46
N LEU A 8 9.88 -12.97 19.68
CA LEU A 8 8.97 -11.83 19.61
C LEU A 8 7.59 -12.31 19.15
N PRO A 9 6.51 -11.91 19.86
CA PRO A 9 5.18 -12.40 19.58
C PRO A 9 4.69 -12.00 18.18
N PHE A 10 3.71 -12.73 17.66
CA PHE A 10 3.01 -12.42 16.41
C PHE A 10 2.52 -10.97 16.40
N SER A 11 2.70 -10.26 15.27
CA SER A 11 2.34 -8.85 15.17
C SER A 11 1.00 -8.63 14.48
N TRP A 12 -0.02 -8.30 15.27
CA TRP A 12 -1.35 -7.96 14.77
C TRP A 12 -1.38 -6.69 13.91
N TYR A 13 -0.44 -5.76 14.13
CA TYR A 13 -0.33 -4.55 13.30
C TYR A 13 0.10 -4.86 11.87
N PHE A 14 1.08 -5.76 11.69
CA PHE A 14 1.48 -6.21 10.36
C PHE A 14 0.37 -7.03 9.70
N LEU A 15 -0.37 -7.84 10.46
CA LEU A 15 -1.54 -8.55 9.93
C LEU A 15 -2.64 -7.57 9.49
N ALA A 16 -2.93 -6.55 10.28
CA ALA A 16 -3.90 -5.51 9.92
C ALA A 16 -3.46 -4.75 8.66
N ALA A 17 -2.19 -4.40 8.54
CA ALA A 17 -1.64 -3.77 7.32
C ALA A 17 -1.80 -4.68 6.10
N ALA A 18 -1.54 -5.99 6.24
CA ALA A 18 -1.75 -6.97 5.18
C ALA A 18 -3.22 -7.03 4.73
N ALA A 19 -4.15 -7.07 5.68
CA ALA A 19 -5.58 -7.08 5.40
C ALA A 19 -6.05 -5.80 4.69
N VAL A 20 -5.63 -4.62 5.17
CA VAL A 20 -5.95 -3.33 4.54
C VAL A 20 -5.38 -3.27 3.12
N SER A 21 -4.14 -3.73 2.90
CA SER A 21 -3.53 -3.75 1.56
C SER A 21 -4.30 -4.67 0.60
N LEU A 22 -4.73 -5.85 1.06
CA LEU A 22 -5.52 -6.78 0.25
C LEU A 22 -6.89 -6.19 -0.11
N ILE A 23 -7.58 -5.60 0.87
CA ILE A 23 -8.87 -4.93 0.66
C ILE A 23 -8.70 -3.75 -0.31
N THR A 24 -7.66 -2.95 -0.14
CA THR A 24 -7.34 -1.85 -1.06
C THR A 24 -7.11 -2.35 -2.47
N SER A 25 -6.41 -3.48 -2.66
CA SER A 25 -6.24 -4.11 -3.98
C SER A 25 -7.57 -4.52 -4.59
N ALA A 26 -8.48 -5.09 -3.81
CA ALA A 26 -9.82 -5.44 -4.28
C ALA A 26 -10.63 -4.20 -4.70
N ILE A 27 -10.63 -3.14 -3.90
CA ILE A 27 -11.27 -1.87 -4.22
C ILE A 27 -10.67 -1.27 -5.50
N HIS A 28 -9.33 -1.26 -5.61
CA HIS A 28 -8.62 -0.75 -6.78
C HIS A 28 -9.08 -1.45 -8.07
N VAL A 29 -9.18 -2.77 -8.06
CA VAL A 29 -9.60 -3.52 -9.26
C VAL A 29 -11.10 -3.42 -9.48
N VAL A 30 -11.95 -3.64 -8.46
CA VAL A 30 -13.40 -3.80 -8.64
C VAL A 30 -14.10 -2.45 -8.85
N ALA A 31 -13.76 -1.44 -8.04
CA ALA A 31 -14.36 -0.11 -8.14
C ALA A 31 -13.55 0.80 -9.08
N GLY A 32 -12.23 0.81 -8.96
CA GLY A 32 -11.39 1.71 -9.72
C GLY A 32 -11.34 1.40 -11.22
N THR A 33 -11.44 0.13 -11.63
CA THR A 33 -11.42 -0.21 -13.07
C THR A 33 -12.58 0.45 -13.83
N PRO A 34 -13.86 0.32 -13.43
CA PRO A 34 -14.94 0.99 -14.13
C PRO A 34 -14.90 2.53 -14.00
N GLU A 35 -14.39 3.07 -12.90
CA GLU A 35 -14.37 4.51 -12.66
C GLU A 35 -13.22 5.22 -13.38
N ILE A 36 -12.05 4.59 -13.48
CA ILE A 36 -10.80 5.21 -13.96
C ILE A 36 -10.36 4.59 -15.28
N MET A 37 -10.16 3.27 -15.32
CA MET A 37 -9.57 2.61 -16.49
C MET A 37 -10.52 2.50 -17.67
N ALA A 38 -11.79 2.20 -17.45
CA ALA A 38 -12.74 2.06 -18.55
C ALA A 38 -12.92 3.39 -19.31
N PRO A 39 -13.12 4.57 -18.68
CA PRO A 39 -13.13 5.85 -19.37
C PRO A 39 -11.82 6.20 -20.06
N LEU A 40 -10.66 5.91 -19.42
CA LEU A 40 -9.35 6.14 -20.01
C LEU A 40 -9.17 5.34 -21.30
N LEU A 41 -9.48 4.04 -21.29
CA LEU A 41 -9.35 3.17 -22.45
C LEU A 41 -10.33 3.54 -23.57
N ALA A 42 -11.52 4.07 -23.23
CA ALA A 42 -12.50 4.56 -24.19
C ALA A 42 -12.17 5.96 -24.75
N SER A 43 -11.20 6.68 -24.17
CA SER A 43 -10.83 8.04 -24.59
C SER A 43 -10.18 8.08 -25.98
N THR A 44 -9.97 9.28 -26.54
CA THR A 44 -9.26 9.51 -27.80
C THR A 44 -7.74 9.55 -27.69
N LEU A 45 -7.18 9.21 -26.52
CA LEU A 45 -5.73 9.15 -26.31
C LEU A 45 -5.05 8.13 -27.25
N PRO A 46 -3.80 8.40 -27.65
CA PRO A 46 -3.02 7.46 -28.45
C PRO A 46 -2.90 6.08 -27.78
N PRO A 47 -2.90 4.97 -28.56
CA PRO A 47 -2.83 3.62 -28.01
C PRO A 47 -1.63 3.38 -27.07
N VAL A 48 -0.47 3.97 -27.38
CA VAL A 48 0.72 3.85 -26.54
C VAL A 48 0.51 4.48 -25.15
N VAL A 49 -0.19 5.60 -25.06
CA VAL A 49 -0.49 6.26 -23.79
C VAL A 49 -1.43 5.38 -22.96
N LYS A 50 -2.50 4.86 -23.57
CA LYS A 50 -3.42 3.92 -22.92
C LYS A 50 -2.69 2.69 -22.39
N GLY A 51 -1.81 2.09 -23.20
CA GLY A 51 -1.03 0.93 -22.77
C GLY A 51 -0.10 1.20 -21.61
N VAL A 52 0.54 2.36 -21.56
CA VAL A 52 1.38 2.77 -20.43
C VAL A 52 0.53 2.91 -19.16
N PHE A 53 -0.62 3.56 -19.22
CA PHE A 53 -1.52 3.68 -18.07
C PHE A 53 -2.06 2.33 -17.60
N ASP A 54 -2.36 1.42 -18.52
CA ASP A 54 -2.80 0.05 -18.19
C ASP A 54 -1.72 -0.73 -17.43
N VAL A 55 -0.47 -0.65 -17.89
CA VAL A 55 0.68 -1.22 -17.16
C VAL A 55 0.81 -0.60 -15.76
N MET A 56 0.74 0.73 -15.64
CA MET A 56 0.82 1.41 -14.34
C MET A 56 -0.32 1.00 -13.40
N TRP A 57 -1.53 0.80 -13.94
CA TRP A 57 -2.69 0.33 -13.19
C TRP A 57 -2.42 -1.05 -12.56
N HIS A 58 -1.99 -2.00 -13.37
CA HIS A 58 -1.65 -3.35 -12.90
C HIS A 58 -0.42 -3.37 -11.98
N GLN A 59 0.53 -2.45 -12.17
CA GLN A 59 1.67 -2.29 -11.27
C GLN A 59 1.23 -1.91 -9.85
N ILE A 60 0.23 -1.03 -9.70
CA ILE A 60 -0.33 -0.71 -8.38
C ILE A 60 -1.02 -1.92 -7.75
N THR A 61 -1.78 -2.68 -8.55
CA THR A 61 -2.36 -3.95 -8.08
C THR A 61 -1.29 -4.91 -7.56
N ALA A 62 -0.22 -5.12 -8.34
CA ALA A 62 0.89 -5.99 -7.95
C ALA A 62 1.59 -5.49 -6.68
N LEU A 63 1.81 -4.18 -6.56
CA LEU A 63 2.41 -3.56 -5.37
C LEU A 63 1.57 -3.81 -4.11
N LEU A 64 0.24 -3.65 -4.20
CA LEU A 64 -0.66 -3.90 -3.08
C LEU A 64 -0.66 -5.37 -2.66
N LEU A 65 -0.68 -6.30 -3.62
CA LEU A 65 -0.61 -7.74 -3.34
C LEU A 65 0.74 -8.14 -2.72
N LEU A 66 1.85 -7.64 -3.25
CA LEU A 66 3.19 -7.86 -2.68
C LEU A 66 3.31 -7.24 -1.29
N GLY A 67 2.79 -6.04 -1.10
CA GLY A 67 2.74 -5.37 0.21
C GLY A 67 1.94 -6.16 1.24
N SER A 68 0.80 -6.72 0.83
CA SER A 68 0.01 -7.62 1.68
C SER A 68 0.79 -8.87 2.06
N GLY A 69 1.39 -9.57 1.09
CA GLY A 69 2.17 -10.78 1.32
C GLY A 69 3.40 -10.53 2.21
N ALA A 70 4.16 -9.46 1.94
CA ALA A 70 5.31 -9.07 2.76
C ALA A 70 4.92 -8.75 4.20
N SER A 71 3.81 -8.02 4.39
CA SER A 71 3.28 -7.69 5.72
C SER A 71 2.83 -8.95 6.47
N LEU A 72 2.22 -9.91 5.80
CA LEU A 72 1.83 -11.19 6.38
C LEU A 72 3.06 -12.00 6.86
N VAL A 73 4.13 -12.03 6.06
CA VAL A 73 5.40 -12.65 6.47
C VAL A 73 5.99 -11.94 7.68
N ALA A 74 5.99 -10.60 7.71
CA ALA A 74 6.52 -9.82 8.81
C ALA A 74 5.68 -9.95 10.10
N ALA A 75 4.38 -10.23 9.98
CA ALA A 75 3.53 -10.53 11.13
C ALA A 75 4.01 -11.76 11.90
N ALA A 76 4.40 -12.81 11.16
CA ALA A 76 4.87 -14.09 11.73
C ALA A 76 6.38 -14.12 11.98
N ARG A 77 7.18 -13.33 11.25
CA ARG A 77 8.66 -13.39 11.27
C ARG A 77 9.27 -12.04 11.67
N PRO A 78 9.72 -11.87 12.93
CA PRO A 78 10.27 -10.61 13.43
C PRO A 78 11.43 -10.04 12.59
N ALA A 79 12.28 -10.88 12.02
CA ALA A 79 13.41 -10.46 11.18
C ALA A 79 12.97 -9.66 9.91
N TRP A 80 11.73 -9.82 9.47
CA TRP A 80 11.18 -9.13 8.30
C TRP A 80 10.50 -7.79 8.63
N ARG A 81 10.28 -7.48 9.92
CA ARG A 81 9.55 -6.27 10.33
C ARG A 81 10.22 -4.98 9.89
N LEU A 82 11.54 -4.85 10.11
CA LEU A 82 12.26 -3.64 9.69
C LEU A 82 12.30 -3.50 8.16
N PRO A 83 12.74 -4.49 7.37
CA PRO A 83 12.72 -4.36 5.91
C PRO A 83 11.34 -4.02 5.35
N VAL A 84 10.27 -4.66 5.83
CA VAL A 84 8.91 -4.40 5.38
C VAL A 84 8.42 -3.02 5.80
N ALA A 85 8.68 -2.60 7.05
CA ALA A 85 8.30 -1.26 7.51
C ALA A 85 9.00 -0.15 6.70
N VAL A 86 10.28 -0.34 6.37
CA VAL A 86 11.05 0.66 5.60
C VAL A 86 10.65 0.66 4.13
N LEU A 87 10.66 -0.51 3.47
CA LEU A 87 10.46 -0.57 2.02
C LEU A 87 8.98 -0.44 1.64
N ILE A 88 8.11 -1.25 2.22
CA ILE A 88 6.68 -1.24 1.91
C ILE A 88 5.99 -0.05 2.58
N GLY A 89 6.30 0.21 3.86
CA GLY A 89 5.75 1.36 4.58
C GLY A 89 6.21 2.68 3.98
N GLY A 90 7.48 2.80 3.59
CA GLY A 90 8.02 3.97 2.89
C GLY A 90 7.35 4.20 1.53
N GLN A 91 7.13 3.13 0.76
CA GLN A 91 6.41 3.22 -0.51
C GLN A 91 4.95 3.68 -0.32
N PHE A 92 4.23 3.12 0.65
CA PHE A 92 2.86 3.55 0.94
C PHE A 92 2.80 5.00 1.44
N ALA A 93 3.77 5.43 2.26
CA ALA A 93 3.91 6.82 2.69
C ALA A 93 4.08 7.76 1.48
N LEU A 94 4.98 7.41 0.55
CA LEU A 94 5.22 8.20 -0.65
C LEU A 94 3.95 8.31 -1.52
N ILE A 95 3.25 7.19 -1.73
CA ILE A 95 1.99 7.19 -2.50
C ILE A 95 0.93 8.06 -1.79
N SER A 96 0.81 7.97 -0.46
CA SER A 96 -0.11 8.81 0.31
C SER A 96 0.19 10.31 0.11
N VAL A 97 1.47 10.69 0.21
CA VAL A 97 1.92 12.08 -0.02
C VAL A 97 1.61 12.52 -1.46
N LEU A 98 1.83 11.67 -2.45
CA LEU A 98 1.52 11.98 -3.86
C LEU A 98 0.02 12.25 -4.05
N PHE A 99 -0.87 11.43 -3.49
CA PHE A 99 -2.30 11.67 -3.58
C PHE A 99 -2.73 12.98 -2.91
N ILE A 100 -2.14 13.31 -1.75
CA ILE A 100 -2.41 14.57 -1.05
C ILE A 100 -1.94 15.76 -1.88
N THR A 101 -0.69 15.74 -2.35
CA THR A 101 -0.09 16.88 -3.05
C THR A 101 -0.73 17.10 -4.42
N LEU A 102 -0.90 16.05 -5.21
CA LEU A 102 -1.52 16.15 -6.53
C LEU A 102 -3.01 16.47 -6.42
N GLY A 103 -3.72 15.91 -5.43
CA GLY A 103 -5.10 16.26 -5.14
C GLY A 103 -5.26 17.75 -4.81
N ALA A 104 -4.39 18.28 -3.95
CA ALA A 104 -4.38 19.71 -3.65
C ALA A 104 -4.06 20.57 -4.87
N MET A 105 -3.12 20.14 -5.72
CA MET A 105 -2.74 20.88 -6.95
C MET A 105 -3.86 20.91 -8.00
N TRP A 106 -4.54 19.77 -8.23
CA TRP A 106 -5.55 19.66 -9.28
C TRP A 106 -6.95 20.11 -8.84
N PHE A 107 -7.29 19.93 -7.57
CA PHE A 107 -8.64 20.12 -7.04
C PHE A 107 -8.71 21.12 -5.88
N SER A 108 -7.59 21.75 -5.49
CA SER A 108 -7.47 22.57 -4.28
C SER A 108 -7.88 21.83 -2.99
N SER A 109 -7.94 20.50 -3.04
CA SER A 109 -8.33 19.61 -1.93
C SER A 109 -7.86 18.18 -2.20
N PRO A 110 -7.38 17.44 -1.19
CA PRO A 110 -7.02 16.02 -1.36
C PRO A 110 -8.24 15.08 -1.42
N TRP A 111 -9.43 15.54 -1.06
CA TRP A 111 -10.63 14.71 -0.93
C TRP A 111 -11.19 14.12 -2.22
N PRO A 112 -11.08 14.75 -3.40
CA PRO A 112 -11.47 14.09 -4.64
C PRO A 112 -10.64 12.84 -4.99
N MET A 113 -9.45 12.70 -4.36
CA MET A 113 -8.59 11.52 -4.49
C MET A 113 -8.30 10.94 -3.09
N PRO A 114 -9.27 10.28 -2.40
CA PRO A 114 -9.16 9.90 -0.99
C PRO A 114 -8.27 8.69 -0.72
N GLN A 115 -7.61 8.14 -1.72
CA GLN A 115 -6.74 6.96 -1.62
C GLN A 115 -5.60 7.13 -0.61
N TRP A 116 -5.17 8.38 -0.36
CA TRP A 116 -4.16 8.71 0.66
C TRP A 116 -4.51 8.20 2.06
N VAL A 117 -5.81 8.09 2.39
CA VAL A 117 -6.27 7.57 3.70
C VAL A 117 -5.84 6.12 3.88
N LEU A 118 -6.06 5.27 2.87
CA LEU A 118 -5.74 3.85 2.93
C LEU A 118 -4.22 3.62 2.94
N PHE A 119 -3.47 4.32 2.08
CA PHE A 119 -2.01 4.24 2.05
C PHE A 119 -1.38 4.79 3.33
N GLY A 120 -1.91 5.89 3.88
CA GLY A 120 -1.49 6.44 5.16
C GLY A 120 -1.76 5.48 6.33
N ALA A 121 -2.93 4.86 6.36
CA ALA A 121 -3.28 3.88 7.39
C ALA A 121 -2.33 2.66 7.37
N MET A 122 -2.02 2.12 6.18
CA MET A 122 -1.06 1.03 6.03
C MET A 122 0.34 1.43 6.54
N THR A 123 0.80 2.64 6.20
CA THR A 123 2.08 3.19 6.67
C THR A 123 2.13 3.26 8.19
N VAL A 124 1.09 3.82 8.81
CA VAL A 124 1.01 3.96 10.28
C VAL A 124 0.99 2.59 10.97
N LEU A 125 0.21 1.63 10.44
CA LEU A 125 0.16 0.28 11.00
C LEU A 125 1.53 -0.42 10.96
N LEU A 126 2.24 -0.33 9.84
CA LEU A 126 3.58 -0.91 9.69
C LEU A 126 4.60 -0.26 10.64
N LEU A 127 4.54 1.06 10.80
CA LEU A 127 5.43 1.80 11.70
C LEU A 127 5.17 1.46 13.17
N ILE A 128 3.90 1.41 13.60
CA ILE A 128 3.53 1.02 14.96
C ILE A 128 3.95 -0.43 15.22
N GLY A 129 3.67 -1.33 14.28
CA GLY A 129 4.02 -2.74 14.39
C GLY A 129 5.53 -2.98 14.51
N TYR A 130 6.34 -2.21 13.78
CA TYR A 130 7.78 -2.22 13.90
C TYR A 130 8.22 -1.71 15.28
N ARG A 131 7.77 -0.52 15.71
CA ARG A 131 8.17 0.09 16.99
C ARG A 131 7.83 -0.77 18.19
N ARG A 132 6.64 -1.39 18.23
CA ARG A 132 6.22 -2.27 19.32
C ARG A 132 6.91 -3.63 19.31
N GLY A 133 7.48 -4.04 18.20
CA GLY A 133 8.29 -5.27 18.12
C GLY A 133 9.77 -5.03 18.36
N ALA A 134 10.23 -3.77 18.46
CA ALA A 134 11.60 -3.39 18.74
C ALA A 134 11.83 -3.02 20.23
N ALA A 135 10.74 -2.83 21.01
CA ALA A 135 10.76 -2.60 22.45
C ALA A 135 10.66 -3.91 23.21
#